data_c42610803b61754acacfc803339ff73e
#
_entry.id   c42610803b61754acacfc803339ff73e
#
_cell.length_a   1.000
_cell.length_b   1.000
_cell.length_c   1.000
_cell.angle_alpha   90.00
_cell.angle_beta   90.00
_cell.angle_gamma   90.00
#
_symmetry.space_group_name_H-M   'P 1'
#
loop_
_entity.id
_entity.type
_entity.pdbx_description
1 polymer ?
#
loop_
_entity_poly.entity_id
_entity_poly.type
_entity_poly.pdbx_seq_one_letter_code
_entity_poly.pdbx_strand_id
1 'polypeptide(L)'
;MKFNVSATSGYARRGELDFSRGKVQTPAFMPVGTNGTVKALEVENLQETGSEIILGNTYHLMLRPGDELVKNLGGLHRFANWDKPILTDSGGFQVWSLGDLAKITEEGVSFQSPYDGKKCFMLSLIHI
;
A
#
# COMPACT_ATOMS: atom_id res chain seq x y z
N MET A 1 -3.73 11.16 11.36
CA MET A 1 -3.06 10.04 12.04
C MET A 1 -2.45 10.55 13.34
N LYS A 2 -2.70 9.86 14.46
CA LYS A 2 -2.02 10.11 15.74
C LYS A 2 -1.36 8.81 16.18
N PHE A 3 -0.21 8.92 16.86
CA PHE A 3 0.48 7.77 17.44
C PHE A 3 0.68 7.99 18.94
N ASN A 4 0.26 7.04 19.74
CA ASN A 4 0.38 7.06 21.20
C ASN A 4 1.16 5.83 21.66
N VAL A 5 2.20 6.03 22.46
CA VAL A 5 2.90 4.95 23.14
C VAL A 5 2.18 4.65 24.46
N SER A 6 1.72 3.40 24.64
CA SER A 6 0.95 2.98 25.82
C SER A 6 1.82 2.27 26.87
N ALA A 7 2.92 1.65 26.46
CA ALA A 7 3.86 0.97 27.37
C ALA A 7 5.25 0.88 26.75
N THR A 8 6.27 0.82 27.61
CA THR A 8 7.68 0.61 27.24
C THR A 8 8.34 -0.39 28.16
N SER A 9 9.28 -1.18 27.61
CA SER A 9 10.14 -2.08 28.38
C SER A 9 11.50 -2.17 27.68
N GLY A 10 12.51 -1.51 28.24
CA GLY A 10 13.79 -1.29 27.55
C GLY A 10 13.57 -0.55 26.24
N TYR A 11 13.97 -1.15 25.11
CA TYR A 11 13.74 -0.61 23.76
C TYR A 11 12.40 -1.02 23.14
N ALA A 12 11.68 -1.96 23.75
CA ALA A 12 10.38 -2.39 23.25
C ALA A 12 9.30 -1.33 23.56
N ARG A 13 8.37 -1.14 22.62
CA ARG A 13 7.26 -0.20 22.76
C ARG A 13 5.96 -0.86 22.30
N ARG A 14 4.92 -0.69 23.09
CA ARG A 14 3.55 -0.92 22.66
C ARG A 14 2.88 0.43 22.41
N GLY A 15 2.15 0.56 21.34
CA GLY A 15 1.44 1.79 21.01
C GLY A 15 0.19 1.55 20.21
N GLU A 16 -0.45 2.65 19.83
CA GLU A 16 -1.66 2.69 19.04
C GLU A 16 -1.55 3.78 17.98
N LEU A 17 -1.84 3.42 16.74
CA LEU A 17 -2.07 4.37 15.65
C LEU A 17 -3.57 4.63 15.53
N ASP A 18 -3.95 5.89 15.50
CA ASP A 18 -5.33 6.34 15.37
C ASP A 18 -5.56 6.96 13.99
N PHE A 19 -6.43 6.35 13.20
CA PHE A 19 -6.83 6.77 11.87
C PHE A 19 -8.34 7.04 11.83
N SER A 20 -8.81 7.75 10.80
CA SER A 20 -10.24 7.95 10.56
C SER A 20 -11.03 6.65 10.32
N ARG A 21 -10.34 5.58 9.90
CA ARG A 21 -10.91 4.27 9.62
C ARG A 21 -10.66 3.21 10.68
N GLY A 22 -10.27 3.62 11.87
CA GLY A 22 -10.03 2.72 12.99
C GLY A 22 -8.64 2.85 13.59
N LYS A 23 -8.37 2.00 14.55
CA LYS A 23 -7.13 1.98 15.32
C LYS A 23 -6.29 0.76 14.96
N VAL A 24 -4.97 0.90 15.09
CA VAL A 24 -4.02 -0.20 14.88
C VAL A 24 -3.14 -0.29 16.10
N GLN A 25 -3.18 -1.44 16.77
CA GLN A 25 -2.30 -1.72 17.89
C GLN A 25 -0.89 -2.06 17.37
N THR A 26 0.15 -1.51 17.98
CA THR A 26 1.52 -1.76 17.57
C THR A 26 2.33 -2.44 18.69
N PRO A 27 3.24 -3.35 18.34
CA PRO A 27 3.65 -3.75 16.99
C PRO A 27 2.54 -4.49 16.23
N ALA A 28 2.43 -4.25 14.92
CA ALA A 28 1.42 -4.89 14.07
C ALA A 28 2.09 -5.52 12.83
N PHE A 29 1.62 -6.69 12.44
CA PHE A 29 1.91 -7.26 11.14
C PHE A 29 0.89 -6.72 10.12
N MET A 30 1.37 -6.31 8.96
CA MET A 30 0.52 -5.85 7.86
C MET A 30 0.50 -6.90 6.75
N PRO A 31 -0.58 -7.70 6.64
CA PRO A 31 -0.73 -8.62 5.50
C PRO A 31 -0.64 -7.87 4.17
N VAL A 32 0.09 -8.46 3.22
CA VAL A 32 0.38 -7.81 1.95
C VAL A 32 -0.74 -8.09 0.95
N GLY A 33 -1.50 -7.03 0.63
CA GLY A 33 -2.56 -7.02 -0.38
C GLY A 33 -2.10 -6.37 -1.68
N THR A 34 -1.17 -6.99 -2.41
CA THR A 34 -0.46 -6.42 -3.57
C THR A 34 -1.40 -5.78 -4.60
N ASN A 35 -2.48 -6.45 -4.95
CA ASN A 35 -3.48 -5.97 -5.92
C ASN A 35 -4.83 -5.65 -5.24
N GLY A 36 -4.80 -5.14 -4.02
CA GLY A 36 -6.00 -4.87 -3.22
C GLY A 36 -6.59 -6.12 -2.56
N THR A 37 -5.88 -7.25 -2.60
CA THR A 37 -6.27 -8.49 -1.95
C THR A 37 -5.04 -9.23 -1.41
N VAL A 38 -5.18 -9.88 -0.27
CA VAL A 38 -4.17 -10.78 0.28
C VAL A 38 -4.31 -12.13 -0.42
N LYS A 39 -3.23 -12.58 -1.07
CA LYS A 39 -3.26 -13.78 -1.91
C LYS A 39 -3.74 -15.01 -1.14
N ALA A 40 -4.70 -15.73 -1.72
CA ALA A 40 -5.31 -16.94 -1.18
C ALA A 40 -6.09 -16.79 0.14
N LEU A 41 -6.45 -15.55 0.52
CA LEU A 41 -7.32 -15.26 1.66
C LEU A 41 -8.50 -14.38 1.24
N GLU A 42 -9.69 -14.76 1.69
CA GLU A 42 -10.86 -13.90 1.64
C GLU A 42 -10.77 -12.82 2.74
N VAL A 43 -11.50 -11.73 2.57
CA VAL A 43 -11.48 -10.60 3.51
C VAL A 43 -11.96 -11.04 4.89
N GLU A 44 -12.95 -11.91 4.95
CA GLU A 44 -13.50 -12.47 6.17
C GLU A 44 -12.45 -13.27 6.96
N ASN A 45 -11.69 -14.14 6.28
CA ASN A 45 -10.60 -14.89 6.90
C ASN A 45 -9.51 -13.94 7.42
N LEU A 46 -9.22 -12.89 6.65
CA LEU A 46 -8.23 -11.89 7.06
C LEU A 46 -8.68 -11.13 8.31
N GLN A 47 -9.97 -10.82 8.41
CA GLN A 47 -10.54 -10.19 9.61
C GLN A 47 -10.49 -11.13 10.83
N GLU A 48 -10.74 -12.42 10.66
CA GLU A 48 -10.65 -13.44 11.71
C GLU A 48 -9.24 -13.58 12.29
N THR A 49 -8.19 -13.28 11.51
CA THR A 49 -6.80 -13.23 12.04
C THR A 49 -6.56 -12.08 13.02
N GLY A 50 -7.52 -11.15 13.18
CA GLY A 50 -7.37 -9.95 13.97
C GLY A 50 -6.55 -8.84 13.26
N SER A 51 -6.35 -8.94 11.96
CA SER A 51 -5.64 -7.90 11.19
C SER A 51 -6.38 -6.58 11.25
N GLU A 52 -5.68 -5.52 11.62
CA GLU A 52 -6.22 -4.16 11.76
C GLU A 52 -5.79 -3.24 10.62
N ILE A 53 -4.80 -3.65 9.84
CA ILE A 53 -4.24 -2.90 8.71
C ILE A 53 -3.71 -3.87 7.67
N ILE A 54 -3.83 -3.51 6.39
CA ILE A 54 -3.20 -4.22 5.28
C ILE A 54 -2.26 -3.30 4.51
N LEU A 55 -1.34 -3.88 3.72
CA LEU A 55 -0.43 -3.15 2.84
C LEU A 55 -0.83 -3.35 1.39
N GLY A 56 -0.98 -2.26 0.65
CA GLY A 56 -1.16 -2.25 -0.81
C GLY A 56 0.11 -1.76 -1.52
N ASN A 57 0.46 -2.37 -2.64
CA ASN A 57 1.65 -1.96 -3.40
C ASN A 57 1.25 -1.01 -4.53
N THR A 58 1.63 0.25 -4.42
CA THR A 58 1.27 1.32 -5.37
C THR A 58 1.68 1.00 -6.80
N TYR A 59 2.92 0.55 -7.01
CA TYR A 59 3.41 0.17 -8.34
C TYR A 59 2.54 -0.90 -9.00
N HIS A 60 2.19 -1.96 -8.28
CA HIS A 60 1.39 -3.05 -8.81
C HIS A 60 -0.05 -2.63 -9.07
N LEU A 61 -0.66 -1.87 -8.16
CA LEU A 61 -2.02 -1.34 -8.32
C LEU A 61 -2.13 -0.37 -9.51
N MET A 62 -1.12 0.47 -9.72
CA MET A 62 -1.04 1.38 -10.87
C MET A 62 -0.99 0.60 -12.19
N LEU A 63 -0.20 -0.46 -12.26
CA LEU A 63 -0.10 -1.29 -13.46
C LEU A 63 -1.33 -2.16 -13.67
N ARG A 64 -1.89 -2.69 -12.59
CA ARG A 64 -3.04 -3.59 -12.63
C ARG A 64 -3.80 -3.59 -11.30
N PRO A 65 -5.07 -3.13 -11.29
CA PRO A 65 -5.95 -2.86 -12.44
C PRO A 65 -5.82 -1.46 -13.04
N GLY A 66 -5.03 -0.56 -12.43
CA GLY A 66 -4.90 0.84 -12.80
C GLY A 66 -5.71 1.76 -11.86
N ASP A 67 -5.21 2.95 -11.67
CA ASP A 67 -5.76 3.97 -10.77
C ASP A 67 -7.15 4.46 -11.19
N GLU A 68 -7.38 4.64 -12.48
CA GLU A 68 -8.68 5.03 -13.03
C GLU A 68 -9.78 4.02 -12.67
N LEU A 69 -9.52 2.71 -12.79
CA LEU A 69 -10.49 1.69 -12.43
C LEU A 69 -10.76 1.69 -10.94
N VAL A 70 -9.71 1.76 -10.11
CA VAL A 70 -9.84 1.84 -8.65
C VAL A 70 -10.66 3.06 -8.24
N LYS A 71 -10.41 4.23 -8.87
CA LYS A 71 -11.17 5.47 -8.66
C LYS A 71 -12.65 5.29 -9.00
N ASN A 72 -12.95 4.71 -10.16
CA ASN A 72 -14.32 4.51 -10.63
C ASN A 72 -15.11 3.52 -9.75
N LEU A 73 -14.42 2.58 -9.10
CA LEU A 73 -15.00 1.66 -8.11
C LEU A 73 -15.14 2.27 -6.71
N GLY A 74 -14.82 3.56 -6.53
CA GLY A 74 -14.99 4.29 -5.27
C GLY A 74 -13.78 4.25 -4.35
N GLY A 75 -12.58 4.01 -4.90
CA GLY A 75 -11.31 4.03 -4.22
C GLY A 75 -10.85 2.67 -3.69
N LEU A 76 -9.62 2.65 -3.18
CA LEU A 76 -8.92 1.40 -2.84
C LEU A 76 -9.65 0.58 -1.77
N HIS A 77 -10.25 1.22 -0.78
CA HIS A 77 -10.99 0.53 0.29
C HIS A 77 -12.20 -0.24 -0.26
N ARG A 78 -12.97 0.38 -1.17
CA ARG A 78 -14.11 -0.31 -1.81
C ARG A 78 -13.66 -1.40 -2.77
N PHE A 79 -12.61 -1.13 -3.53
CA PHE A 79 -12.02 -2.11 -4.44
C PHE A 79 -11.51 -3.35 -3.69
N ALA A 80 -10.82 -3.16 -2.56
CA ALA A 80 -10.30 -4.23 -1.71
C ALA A 80 -11.35 -4.88 -0.80
N ASN A 81 -12.57 -4.35 -0.73
CA ASN A 81 -13.59 -4.71 0.26
C ASN A 81 -13.05 -4.67 1.71
N TRP A 82 -12.16 -3.69 2.00
CA TRP A 82 -11.50 -3.54 3.29
C TRP A 82 -11.79 -2.16 3.87
N ASP A 83 -12.50 -2.11 4.98
CA ASP A 83 -12.98 -0.87 5.61
C ASP A 83 -11.99 -0.27 6.63
N LYS A 84 -11.00 -1.05 7.07
CA LYS A 84 -9.97 -0.63 8.03
C LYS A 84 -8.79 0.08 7.32
N PRO A 85 -7.78 0.56 8.07
CA PRO A 85 -6.61 1.23 7.49
C PRO A 85 -5.88 0.40 6.42
N ILE A 86 -5.40 1.09 5.39
CA ILE A 86 -4.52 0.55 4.35
C ILE A 86 -3.26 1.43 4.33
N LEU A 87 -2.10 0.80 4.40
CA LEU A 87 -0.84 1.43 4.08
C LEU A 87 -0.54 1.19 2.59
N THR A 88 -0.22 2.23 1.85
CA THR A 88 0.32 2.11 0.50
C THR A 88 1.79 2.47 0.50
N ASP A 89 2.61 1.65 -0.17
CA ASP A 89 4.03 1.95 -0.36
C ASP A 89 4.24 3.03 -1.43
N SER A 90 5.47 3.51 -1.56
CA SER A 90 5.82 4.49 -2.59
C SER A 90 6.01 3.89 -3.98
N GLY A 91 6.14 2.59 -4.10
CA GLY A 91 6.56 1.92 -5.34
C GLY A 91 8.04 2.12 -5.72
N GLY A 92 8.79 2.87 -4.93
CA GLY A 92 10.18 3.23 -5.25
C GLY A 92 11.12 2.04 -5.35
N PHE A 93 10.97 1.04 -4.49
CA PHE A 93 11.78 -0.18 -4.55
C PHE A 93 11.54 -0.96 -5.85
N GLN A 94 10.28 -1.10 -6.26
CA GLN A 94 9.89 -1.81 -7.48
C GLN A 94 10.44 -1.09 -8.72
N VAL A 95 10.35 0.24 -8.74
CA VAL A 95 10.91 1.07 -9.83
C VAL A 95 12.43 0.97 -9.86
N TRP A 96 13.10 1.04 -8.72
CA TRP A 96 14.55 0.88 -8.64
C TRP A 96 15.01 -0.49 -9.16
N SER A 97 14.24 -1.54 -8.90
CA SER A 97 14.54 -2.90 -9.37
C SER A 97 14.45 -3.07 -10.89
N LEU A 98 13.83 -2.11 -11.62
CA LEU A 98 13.77 -2.12 -13.09
C LEU A 98 15.14 -1.77 -13.74
N GLY A 99 16.05 -1.17 -12.99
CA GLY A 99 17.38 -0.81 -13.48
C GLY A 99 17.33 0.07 -14.73
N ASP A 100 18.02 -0.33 -15.79
CA ASP A 100 18.10 0.41 -17.06
C ASP A 100 16.77 0.54 -17.82
N LEU A 101 15.74 -0.20 -17.42
CA LEU A 101 14.38 -0.09 -18.01
C LEU A 101 13.60 1.11 -17.48
N ALA A 102 14.12 1.81 -16.47
CA ALA A 102 13.51 2.97 -15.86
C ALA A 102 14.34 4.23 -16.10
N LYS A 103 13.71 5.29 -16.58
CA LYS A 103 14.33 6.62 -16.69
C LYS A 103 13.83 7.50 -15.54
N ILE A 104 14.73 7.80 -14.62
CA ILE A 104 14.46 8.62 -13.43
C ILE A 104 14.76 10.09 -13.73
N THR A 105 13.84 10.98 -13.34
CA THR A 105 13.96 12.44 -13.41
C THR A 105 13.47 13.05 -12.08
N GLU A 106 13.69 14.34 -11.88
CA GLU A 106 13.15 15.05 -10.72
C GLU A 106 11.61 15.02 -10.67
N GLU A 107 10.95 14.98 -11.82
CA GLU A 107 9.48 14.96 -11.91
C GLU A 107 8.89 13.58 -11.60
N GLY A 108 9.66 12.51 -11.83
CA GLY A 108 9.18 11.14 -11.65
C GLY A 108 9.96 10.14 -12.47
N VAL A 109 9.36 8.98 -12.67
CA VAL A 109 9.98 7.85 -13.34
C VAL A 109 9.16 7.39 -14.53
N SER A 110 9.79 7.34 -15.70
CA SER A 110 9.23 6.75 -16.91
C SER A 110 9.78 5.34 -17.10
N PHE A 111 8.90 4.37 -17.33
CA PHE A 111 9.28 2.98 -17.57
C PHE A 111 8.25 2.28 -18.47
N GLN A 112 8.57 1.08 -18.91
CA GLN A 112 7.64 0.23 -19.65
C GLN A 112 7.01 -0.80 -18.70
N SER A 113 5.68 -0.93 -18.79
CA SER A 113 4.94 -1.96 -18.06
C SER A 113 5.44 -3.36 -18.44
N PRO A 114 5.81 -4.20 -17.48
CA PRO A 114 6.26 -5.57 -17.75
C PRO A 114 5.11 -6.48 -18.22
N TYR A 115 3.85 -6.02 -18.11
CA TYR A 115 2.67 -6.80 -18.49
C TYR A 115 2.29 -6.63 -19.96
N ASP A 116 2.35 -5.40 -20.48
CA ASP A 116 1.85 -5.06 -21.80
C ASP A 116 2.77 -4.12 -22.59
N GLY A 117 3.95 -3.78 -22.06
CA GLY A 117 4.95 -2.92 -22.69
C GLY A 117 4.55 -1.45 -22.82
N LYS A 118 3.39 -1.04 -22.30
CA LYS A 118 2.97 0.37 -22.35
C LYS A 118 3.93 1.25 -21.55
N LYS A 119 4.14 2.46 -22.06
CA LYS A 119 4.87 3.49 -21.32
C LYS A 119 4.04 3.97 -20.12
N CYS A 120 4.65 3.89 -18.96
CA CYS A 120 4.10 4.34 -17.69
C CYS A 120 4.93 5.48 -17.15
N PHE A 121 4.29 6.37 -16.40
CA PHE A 121 4.94 7.44 -15.67
C PHE A 121 4.42 7.46 -14.23
N MET A 122 5.33 7.42 -13.27
CA MET A 122 5.03 7.51 -11.85
C MET A 122 5.64 8.81 -11.31
N LEU A 123 4.79 9.66 -10.73
CA LEU A 123 5.22 10.93 -10.14
C LEU A 123 6.20 10.70 -8.99
N SER A 124 7.16 11.61 -8.85
CA SER A 124 8.01 11.66 -7.67
C SER A 124 7.20 12.04 -6.43
N LEU A 125 7.37 11.29 -5.35
CA LEU A 125 6.72 11.62 -4.06
C LEU A 125 7.23 12.93 -3.46
N ILE A 126 8.37 13.47 -3.92
CA ILE A 126 8.90 14.75 -3.47
C ILE A 126 7.97 15.91 -3.87
N HIS A 127 7.15 15.73 -4.91
CA HIS A 127 6.23 16.76 -5.42
C HIS A 127 4.78 16.60 -4.93
N ILE A 128 4.54 15.67 -4.03
CA ILE A 128 3.28 15.52 -3.30
C ILE A 128 3.44 16.20 -1.94
#